data_34e2fea9451ef1dceff17beee2c4fa45
#
_entry.id   34e2fea9451ef1dceff17beee2c4fa45
#
_cell.length_a   1.000
_cell.length_b   1.000
_cell.length_c   1.000
_cell.angle_alpha   90.00
_cell.angle_beta   90.00
_cell.angle_gamma   90.00
#
_symmetry.space_group_name_H-M   'P 1'
#
loop_
_entity.id
_entity.type
_entity.pdbx_description
1 polymer ?
#
loop_
_entity_poly.entity_id
_entity_poly.type
_entity_poly.pdbx_seq_one_letter_code
_entity_poly.pdbx_strand_id
1 'polypeptide(L)'
;MNTSNRRNFIKTSVAAAAGTMLVSPAFAGIAAKESPFKISLAEWSLHKTLFAKEITNLQFPVVSRELGIEAVEYVNQFFKDKAKDEAYLTELNKIAKNEGVTNVLIMCDGEGMIGAPDKAERIKTVENHKKWVDAAAFLACHSIRVNASSQGSYEEQQKLAADGLHMLCEYGDTKKINVIVENHGGLSSNANWLVGVMELVDHKRVGTLPDFGNFVINRETGEEFDRYKGVELLMPYAKGVSGKSHNFDAEGNETKSDFYRLMKIVKDSGYKGYVDVEYEGSELSERDGIIATKKLLEKVFASL
;
A
#
# COMPACT_ATOMS: atom_id res chain seq x y z
N MET A 1 4.41 73.34 22.82
CA MET A 1 4.67 73.74 21.41
C MET A 1 4.02 72.70 20.51
N ASN A 2 3.04 73.11 19.83
CA ASN A 2 2.10 72.56 18.90
C ASN A 2 2.11 71.07 18.50
N THR A 3 1.11 70.42 19.00
CA THR A 3 0.53 69.18 18.51
C THR A 3 -0.37 69.47 17.30
N SER A 4 -0.06 68.96 16.13
CA SER A 4 -0.92 69.06 14.96
C SER A 4 -1.76 67.80 14.79
N ASN A 5 -3.04 67.99 14.72
CA ASN A 5 -4.15 67.07 14.75
C ASN A 5 -4.40 66.42 13.37
N ARG A 6 -4.32 65.12 13.27
CA ARG A 6 -4.69 64.32 12.07
C ARG A 6 -6.18 63.95 12.11
N ARG A 7 -7.04 64.96 12.02
CA ARG A 7 -8.48 64.76 11.82
C ARG A 7 -9.01 65.91 10.98
N ASN A 8 -9.09 65.73 9.66
CA ASN A 8 -10.03 66.39 8.78
C ASN A 8 -9.55 66.30 7.32
N PHE A 9 -9.83 65.16 6.71
CA PHE A 9 -9.85 65.08 5.24
C PHE A 9 -10.79 63.92 4.82
N ILE A 10 -12.04 64.05 5.10
CA ILE A 10 -13.13 63.34 4.44
C ILE A 10 -14.32 64.28 4.41
N LYS A 11 -14.51 64.94 3.27
CA LYS A 11 -15.84 65.34 2.75
C LYS A 11 -15.65 65.99 1.35
N THR A 12 -16.48 65.51 0.44
CA THR A 12 -16.85 66.06 -0.85
C THR A 12 -16.00 65.56 -2.04
N SER A 13 -16.54 64.53 -2.74
CA SER A 13 -16.89 64.70 -4.18
C SER A 13 -17.73 63.48 -4.61
N VAL A 14 -19.03 63.67 -4.69
CA VAL A 14 -19.94 62.83 -5.46
C VAL A 14 -19.85 63.31 -6.92
N ALA A 15 -19.38 62.45 -7.81
CA ALA A 15 -19.58 62.63 -9.24
C ALA A 15 -19.97 61.27 -9.84
N ALA A 16 -21.19 61.24 -10.35
CA ALA A 16 -21.74 60.08 -11.04
C ALA A 16 -20.96 59.75 -12.33
N ALA A 17 -20.51 58.56 -12.49
CA ALA A 17 -20.13 57.98 -13.77
C ALA A 17 -20.80 56.62 -13.91
N ALA A 18 -21.79 56.53 -14.79
CA ALA A 18 -22.34 55.30 -15.27
C ALA A 18 -21.27 54.60 -16.11
N GLY A 19 -20.71 53.51 -15.55
CA GLY A 19 -19.72 52.68 -16.20
C GLY A 19 -20.21 51.21 -16.19
N THR A 20 -20.40 50.70 -17.38
CA THR A 20 -20.75 49.33 -17.76
C THR A 20 -20.12 48.30 -16.85
N MET A 21 -20.94 47.47 -16.15
CA MET A 21 -20.51 46.25 -15.49
C MET A 21 -20.01 45.26 -16.56
N LEU A 22 -18.70 45.14 -16.70
CA LEU A 22 -18.09 44.00 -17.29
C LEU A 22 -18.26 42.83 -16.27
N VAL A 23 -19.24 41.98 -16.56
CA VAL A 23 -19.37 40.68 -15.88
C VAL A 23 -18.14 39.88 -16.29
N SER A 24 -17.13 39.81 -15.42
CA SER A 24 -16.07 38.84 -15.55
C SER A 24 -16.69 37.48 -15.46
N PRO A 25 -16.44 36.57 -16.42
CA PRO A 25 -16.87 35.17 -16.24
C PRO A 25 -16.18 34.66 -14.99
N ALA A 26 -16.97 34.33 -13.97
CA ALA A 26 -16.47 33.53 -12.86
C ALA A 26 -15.96 32.22 -13.45
N PHE A 27 -14.64 32.07 -13.52
CA PHE A 27 -14.05 30.76 -13.63
C PHE A 27 -14.49 30.00 -12.36
N ALA A 28 -15.60 29.27 -12.46
CA ALA A 28 -15.91 28.21 -11.55
C ALA A 28 -14.78 27.18 -11.73
N GLY A 29 -13.77 27.28 -10.90
CA GLY A 29 -12.76 26.28 -10.80
C GLY A 29 -13.49 24.97 -10.54
N ILE A 30 -13.50 24.07 -11.52
CA ILE A 30 -13.89 22.69 -11.31
C ILE A 30 -12.90 22.21 -10.24
N ALA A 31 -13.34 22.13 -8.99
CA ALA A 31 -12.55 21.49 -7.94
C ALA A 31 -12.19 20.12 -8.47
N ALA A 32 -10.92 19.85 -8.69
CA ALA A 32 -10.46 18.55 -9.09
C ALA A 32 -11.02 17.57 -8.06
N LYS A 33 -11.82 16.60 -8.51
CA LYS A 33 -12.41 15.59 -7.65
C LYS A 33 -11.26 14.85 -7.00
N GLU A 34 -11.13 14.93 -5.68
CA GLU A 34 -10.09 14.21 -4.97
C GLU A 34 -10.13 12.73 -5.35
N SER A 35 -8.97 12.17 -5.70
CA SER A 35 -8.85 10.76 -5.98
C SER A 35 -9.29 9.96 -4.76
N PRO A 36 -10.09 8.89 -4.93
CA PRO A 36 -10.43 8.00 -3.82
C PRO A 36 -9.23 7.17 -3.34
N PHE A 37 -8.13 7.20 -4.08
CA PHE A 37 -6.92 6.45 -3.83
C PHE A 37 -5.84 7.34 -3.21
N LYS A 38 -5.05 6.74 -2.31
CA LYS A 38 -3.85 7.31 -1.71
C LYS A 38 -2.65 6.49 -2.14
N ILE A 39 -1.49 7.12 -2.23
CA ILE A 39 -0.24 6.42 -2.54
C ILE A 39 0.50 6.12 -1.25
N SER A 40 0.94 4.87 -1.09
CA SER A 40 1.91 4.43 -0.09
C SER A 40 3.21 3.98 -0.77
N LEU A 41 4.28 3.82 0.01
CA LEU A 41 5.55 3.28 -0.44
C LEU A 41 5.80 1.94 0.26
N ALA A 42 5.97 0.87 -0.51
CA ALA A 42 6.45 -0.40 -0.01
C ALA A 42 7.96 -0.32 0.27
N GLU A 43 8.37 -0.68 1.48
CA GLU A 43 9.78 -0.66 1.90
C GLU A 43 10.66 -1.56 1.02
N TRP A 44 10.06 -2.60 0.42
CA TRP A 44 10.75 -3.47 -0.54
C TRP A 44 11.28 -2.72 -1.76
N SER A 45 10.69 -1.61 -2.16
CA SER A 45 11.20 -0.75 -3.24
C SER A 45 12.62 -0.22 -2.99
N LEU A 46 13.08 -0.24 -1.74
CA LEU A 46 14.43 0.17 -1.31
C LEU A 46 15.27 -1.01 -0.80
N HIS A 47 14.92 -2.25 -1.19
CA HIS A 47 15.53 -3.46 -0.64
C HIS A 47 17.06 -3.52 -0.83
N LYS A 48 17.57 -3.08 -1.98
CA LYS A 48 19.03 -3.08 -2.26
C LYS A 48 19.76 -2.11 -1.32
N THR A 49 19.24 -0.88 -1.20
CA THR A 49 19.75 0.17 -0.31
C THR A 49 19.69 -0.27 1.17
N LEU A 50 18.61 -0.93 1.58
CA LEU A 50 18.42 -1.45 2.95
C LEU A 50 19.34 -2.64 3.25
N PHE A 51 19.46 -3.61 2.33
CA PHE A 51 20.40 -4.72 2.50
C PHE A 51 21.85 -4.27 2.46
N ALA A 52 22.19 -3.24 1.69
CA ALA A 52 23.50 -2.61 1.71
C ALA A 52 23.77 -1.78 2.99
N LYS A 53 22.73 -1.60 3.85
CA LYS A 53 22.79 -0.80 5.08
C LYS A 53 23.14 0.68 4.84
N GLU A 54 22.84 1.19 3.66
CA GLU A 54 22.99 2.62 3.33
C GLU A 54 21.91 3.46 4.05
N ILE A 55 20.75 2.86 4.28
CA ILE A 55 19.71 3.36 5.17
C ILE A 55 19.23 2.25 6.11
N THR A 56 18.55 2.65 7.18
CA THR A 56 17.89 1.75 8.13
C THR A 56 16.37 1.86 8.02
N ASN A 57 15.64 0.87 8.55
CA ASN A 57 14.18 0.93 8.65
C ASN A 57 13.69 2.21 9.39
N LEU A 58 14.41 2.73 10.39
CA LEU A 58 14.04 3.99 11.05
C LEU A 58 14.13 5.22 10.12
N GLN A 59 14.97 5.17 9.08
CA GLN A 59 15.10 6.26 8.11
C GLN A 59 14.08 6.13 6.97
N PHE A 60 13.41 4.99 6.85
CA PHE A 60 12.47 4.74 5.75
C PHE A 60 11.31 5.76 5.69
N PRO A 61 10.63 6.15 6.78
CA PRO A 61 9.60 7.19 6.72
C PRO A 61 10.15 8.56 6.24
N VAL A 62 11.39 8.89 6.61
CA VAL A 62 12.05 10.13 6.14
C VAL A 62 12.26 10.08 4.64
N VAL A 63 12.83 8.96 4.13
CA VAL A 63 13.05 8.75 2.70
C VAL A 63 11.72 8.77 1.92
N SER A 64 10.68 8.16 2.46
CA SER A 64 9.34 8.21 1.86
C SER A 64 8.85 9.66 1.71
N ARG A 65 9.02 10.46 2.76
CA ARG A 65 8.65 11.89 2.74
C ARG A 65 9.47 12.70 1.73
N GLU A 66 10.79 12.45 1.64
CA GLU A 66 11.66 13.07 0.63
C GLU A 66 11.19 12.77 -0.81
N LEU A 67 10.67 11.56 -1.05
CA LEU A 67 10.10 11.13 -2.34
C LEU A 67 8.66 11.64 -2.56
N GLY A 68 8.12 12.40 -1.61
CA GLY A 68 6.78 12.98 -1.67
C GLY A 68 5.67 11.94 -1.49
N ILE A 69 5.92 10.86 -0.72
CA ILE A 69 4.93 9.85 -0.36
C ILE A 69 4.71 9.91 1.16
N GLU A 70 3.44 10.05 1.56
CA GLU A 70 3.04 10.31 2.95
C GLU A 70 2.46 9.07 3.66
N ALA A 71 2.73 7.88 3.15
CA ALA A 71 2.32 6.61 3.75
C ALA A 71 3.33 5.52 3.42
N VAL A 72 3.53 4.58 4.35
CA VAL A 72 4.57 3.53 4.25
C VAL A 72 4.02 2.17 4.61
N GLU A 73 4.56 1.15 3.93
CA GLU A 73 4.30 -0.26 4.14
C GLU A 73 5.63 -0.94 4.46
N TYR A 74 5.79 -1.36 5.70
CA TYR A 74 7.03 -1.92 6.21
C TYR A 74 7.24 -3.36 5.78
N VAL A 75 8.51 -3.81 5.74
CA VAL A 75 8.88 -5.21 5.55
C VAL A 75 9.64 -5.71 6.77
N ASN A 76 9.14 -6.74 7.41
CA ASN A 76 9.66 -7.26 8.67
C ASN A 76 11.14 -7.65 8.63
N GLN A 77 11.67 -7.99 7.46
CA GLN A 77 13.07 -8.38 7.28
C GLN A 77 14.06 -7.27 7.67
N PHE A 78 13.65 -5.99 7.53
CA PHE A 78 14.53 -4.84 7.82
C PHE A 78 14.54 -4.43 9.28
N PHE A 79 13.65 -5.02 10.11
CA PHE A 79 13.62 -4.82 11.57
C PHE A 79 13.22 -6.09 12.34
N LYS A 80 13.72 -7.23 11.89
CA LYS A 80 13.30 -8.58 12.29
C LYS A 80 13.31 -8.83 13.80
N ASP A 81 14.33 -8.30 14.50
CA ASP A 81 14.50 -8.49 15.94
C ASP A 81 13.75 -7.43 16.77
N LYS A 82 12.97 -6.56 16.11
CA LYS A 82 12.36 -5.37 16.70
C LYS A 82 10.85 -5.48 16.92
N ALA A 83 10.21 -6.58 16.51
CA ALA A 83 8.76 -6.76 16.65
C ALA A 83 8.23 -6.57 18.09
N LYS A 84 9.06 -6.84 19.12
CA LYS A 84 8.73 -6.72 20.53
C LYS A 84 9.54 -5.64 21.26
N ASP A 85 10.35 -4.86 20.55
CA ASP A 85 11.15 -3.78 21.09
C ASP A 85 10.31 -2.49 21.10
N GLU A 86 9.59 -2.26 22.20
CA GLU A 86 8.72 -1.09 22.34
C GLU A 86 9.45 0.24 22.19
N ALA A 87 10.72 0.33 22.62
CA ALA A 87 11.50 1.54 22.47
C ALA A 87 11.78 1.84 20.99
N TYR A 88 12.13 0.80 20.22
CA TYR A 88 12.33 0.91 18.79
C TYR A 88 11.03 1.29 18.05
N LEU A 89 9.93 0.60 18.34
CA LEU A 89 8.62 0.88 17.73
C LEU A 89 8.12 2.29 18.08
N THR A 90 8.40 2.76 19.31
CA THR A 90 8.09 4.14 19.74
C THR A 90 8.88 5.16 18.93
N GLU A 91 10.18 4.93 18.70
CA GLU A 91 11.00 5.84 17.91
C GLU A 91 10.55 5.83 16.43
N LEU A 92 10.22 4.65 15.87
CA LEU A 92 9.69 4.55 14.50
C LEU A 92 8.38 5.34 14.34
N ASN A 93 7.43 5.19 15.28
CA ASN A 93 6.19 5.98 15.30
C ASN A 93 6.44 7.48 15.42
N LYS A 94 7.39 7.88 16.25
CA LYS A 94 7.75 9.28 16.42
C LYS A 94 8.34 9.88 15.14
N ILE A 95 9.22 9.14 14.46
CA ILE A 95 9.80 9.57 13.17
C ILE A 95 8.67 9.70 12.12
N ALA A 96 7.86 8.66 11.92
CA ALA A 96 6.76 8.70 10.97
C ALA A 96 5.81 9.88 11.24
N LYS A 97 5.44 10.11 12.51
CA LYS A 97 4.60 11.24 12.90
C LYS A 97 5.24 12.60 12.62
N ASN A 98 6.55 12.76 12.90
CA ASN A 98 7.27 14.02 12.67
C ASN A 98 7.34 14.36 11.19
N GLU A 99 7.48 13.33 10.34
CA GLU A 99 7.49 13.47 8.88
C GLU A 99 6.08 13.60 8.28
N GLY A 100 5.02 13.46 9.08
CA GLY A 100 3.64 13.45 8.59
C GLY A 100 3.32 12.21 7.75
N VAL A 101 3.99 11.09 8.02
CA VAL A 101 3.85 9.83 7.30
C VAL A 101 2.94 8.87 8.06
N THR A 102 1.99 8.25 7.36
CA THR A 102 1.07 7.25 7.91
C THR A 102 1.66 5.84 7.77
N ASN A 103 1.66 5.06 8.87
CA ASN A 103 1.98 3.62 8.81
C ASN A 103 0.75 2.85 8.30
N VAL A 104 0.92 2.03 7.26
CA VAL A 104 -0.21 1.35 6.59
C VAL A 104 -0.29 -0.12 6.96
N LEU A 105 0.79 -0.87 6.75
CA LEU A 105 0.86 -2.29 7.07
C LEU A 105 2.31 -2.76 7.31
N ILE A 106 2.46 -4.02 7.76
CA ILE A 106 3.75 -4.72 7.82
C ILE A 106 3.66 -5.97 6.93
N MET A 107 4.53 -6.09 5.95
CA MET A 107 4.73 -7.31 5.17
C MET A 107 5.59 -8.28 5.99
N CYS A 108 5.10 -9.50 6.18
CA CYS A 108 5.72 -10.51 7.04
C CYS A 108 6.25 -11.67 6.20
N ASP A 109 7.58 -11.81 6.15
CA ASP A 109 8.28 -12.90 5.49
C ASP A 109 9.13 -13.69 6.48
N GLY A 110 9.39 -14.98 6.17
CA GLY A 110 10.31 -15.80 6.92
C GLY A 110 9.79 -16.29 8.29
N GLU A 111 8.49 -16.18 8.56
CA GLU A 111 7.89 -16.63 9.83
C GLU A 111 7.37 -18.07 9.79
N GLY A 112 7.54 -18.78 8.68
CA GLY A 112 7.11 -20.15 8.44
C GLY A 112 6.01 -20.27 7.40
N MET A 113 5.54 -21.49 7.20
CA MET A 113 4.50 -21.84 6.22
C MET A 113 3.14 -21.82 6.90
N ILE A 114 2.29 -20.82 6.58
CA ILE A 114 0.98 -20.62 7.24
C ILE A 114 0.04 -21.82 7.04
N GLY A 115 0.16 -22.52 5.91
CA GLY A 115 -0.56 -23.74 5.59
C GLY A 115 0.32 -25.00 5.74
N ALA A 116 1.22 -25.07 6.73
CA ALA A 116 2.06 -26.25 6.94
C ALA A 116 1.21 -27.52 7.08
N PRO A 117 1.55 -28.64 6.38
CA PRO A 117 0.83 -29.90 6.50
C PRO A 117 0.80 -30.43 7.94
N ASP A 118 1.93 -30.34 8.63
CA ASP A 118 1.99 -30.67 10.06
C ASP A 118 1.26 -29.60 10.87
N LYS A 119 0.33 -30.07 11.72
CA LYS A 119 -0.52 -29.17 12.52
C LYS A 119 0.28 -28.39 13.57
N ALA A 120 1.30 -29.01 14.16
CA ALA A 120 2.11 -28.35 15.20
C ALA A 120 2.97 -27.24 14.57
N GLU A 121 3.53 -27.48 13.38
CA GLU A 121 4.27 -26.46 12.63
C GLU A 121 3.36 -25.33 12.16
N ARG A 122 2.14 -25.64 11.71
CA ARG A 122 1.14 -24.63 11.33
C ARG A 122 0.77 -23.73 12.51
N ILE A 123 0.50 -24.31 13.69
CA ILE A 123 0.24 -23.56 14.92
C ILE A 123 1.46 -22.70 15.29
N LYS A 124 2.68 -23.25 15.23
CA LYS A 124 3.92 -22.52 15.50
C LYS A 124 4.08 -21.32 14.54
N THR A 125 3.76 -21.51 13.27
CA THR A 125 3.80 -20.40 12.29
C THR A 125 2.82 -19.29 12.65
N VAL A 126 1.60 -19.66 13.08
CA VAL A 126 0.63 -18.67 13.58
C VAL A 126 1.20 -17.92 14.79
N GLU A 127 1.78 -18.62 15.76
CA GLU A 127 2.42 -17.99 16.94
C GLU A 127 3.57 -17.06 16.55
N ASN A 128 4.37 -17.42 15.55
CA ASN A 128 5.45 -16.57 15.04
C ASN A 128 4.93 -15.23 14.44
N HIS A 129 3.75 -15.24 13.81
CA HIS A 129 3.15 -14.04 13.23
C HIS A 129 2.49 -13.13 14.27
N LYS A 130 2.09 -13.63 15.43
CA LYS A 130 1.39 -12.83 16.44
C LYS A 130 2.18 -11.60 16.90
N LYS A 131 3.51 -11.70 17.02
CA LYS A 131 4.37 -10.55 17.34
C LYS A 131 4.26 -9.42 16.31
N TRP A 132 4.01 -9.75 15.03
CA TRP A 132 3.85 -8.76 13.97
C TRP A 132 2.44 -8.15 13.97
N VAL A 133 1.42 -8.91 14.37
CA VAL A 133 0.09 -8.37 14.65
C VAL A 133 0.17 -7.35 15.78
N ASP A 134 0.92 -7.65 16.85
CA ASP A 134 1.11 -6.72 17.98
C ASP A 134 1.91 -5.49 17.57
N ALA A 135 3.00 -5.66 16.80
CA ALA A 135 3.78 -4.55 16.26
C ALA A 135 2.95 -3.65 15.32
N ALA A 136 2.15 -4.25 14.43
CA ALA A 136 1.26 -3.51 13.54
C ALA A 136 0.21 -2.70 14.33
N ALA A 137 -0.36 -3.27 15.38
CA ALA A 137 -1.28 -2.56 16.27
C ALA A 137 -0.58 -1.39 16.99
N PHE A 138 0.65 -1.61 17.48
CA PHE A 138 1.46 -0.56 18.12
C PHE A 138 1.80 0.59 17.18
N LEU A 139 2.13 0.26 15.91
CA LEU A 139 2.44 1.23 14.86
C LEU A 139 1.18 1.87 14.24
N ALA A 140 -0.02 1.53 14.71
CA ALA A 140 -1.30 1.96 14.15
C ALA A 140 -1.50 1.58 12.67
N CYS A 141 -0.85 0.52 12.21
CA CYS A 141 -1.14 -0.10 10.92
C CYS A 141 -2.54 -0.72 10.91
N HIS A 142 -3.13 -0.88 9.74
CA HIS A 142 -4.43 -1.55 9.64
C HIS A 142 -4.35 -3.05 9.34
N SER A 143 -3.19 -3.54 8.89
CA SER A 143 -3.00 -4.93 8.47
C SER A 143 -1.58 -5.43 8.70
N ILE A 144 -1.44 -6.75 8.69
CA ILE A 144 -0.20 -7.42 8.30
C ILE A 144 -0.45 -8.15 6.98
N ARG A 145 0.56 -8.22 6.10
CA ARG A 145 0.53 -9.09 4.92
C ARG A 145 1.32 -10.36 5.22
N VAL A 146 0.76 -11.51 4.89
CA VAL A 146 1.37 -12.82 5.06
C VAL A 146 1.35 -13.61 3.75
N ASN A 147 2.23 -14.60 3.62
CA ASN A 147 2.27 -15.50 2.48
C ASN A 147 1.40 -16.74 2.73
N ALA A 148 0.47 -17.05 1.82
CA ALA A 148 -0.37 -18.26 1.91
C ALA A 148 0.37 -19.50 1.39
N SER A 149 1.58 -19.76 1.90
CA SER A 149 2.38 -20.92 1.52
C SER A 149 1.89 -22.20 2.15
N SER A 150 1.90 -23.32 1.39
CA SER A 150 1.51 -24.64 1.84
C SER A 150 2.18 -25.73 0.97
N GLN A 151 1.87 -27.02 1.20
CA GLN A 151 2.33 -28.16 0.43
C GLN A 151 1.19 -29.18 0.26
N GLY A 152 1.27 -29.99 -0.80
CA GLY A 152 0.26 -31.00 -1.14
C GLY A 152 -0.46 -30.68 -2.44
N SER A 153 -1.63 -31.26 -2.68
CA SER A 153 -2.48 -30.97 -3.82
C SER A 153 -3.06 -29.54 -3.74
N TYR A 154 -3.66 -29.08 -4.83
CA TYR A 154 -4.33 -27.77 -4.92
C TYR A 154 -5.33 -27.57 -3.78
N GLU A 155 -6.22 -28.53 -3.57
CA GLU A 155 -7.27 -28.47 -2.56
C GLU A 155 -6.75 -28.65 -1.13
N GLU A 156 -5.72 -29.47 -0.94
CA GLU A 156 -5.08 -29.64 0.38
C GLU A 156 -4.40 -28.36 0.80
N GLN A 157 -3.59 -27.74 -0.08
CA GLN A 157 -2.93 -26.47 0.20
C GLN A 157 -3.94 -25.38 0.53
N GLN A 158 -5.06 -25.31 -0.21
CA GLN A 158 -6.11 -24.32 0.01
C GLN A 158 -6.72 -24.45 1.42
N LYS A 159 -7.05 -25.68 1.85
CA LYS A 159 -7.62 -25.96 3.18
C LYS A 159 -6.63 -25.67 4.31
N LEU A 160 -5.37 -26.07 4.13
CA LEU A 160 -4.33 -25.86 5.12
C LEU A 160 -3.97 -24.38 5.29
N ALA A 161 -3.86 -23.63 4.19
CA ALA A 161 -3.65 -22.19 4.23
C ALA A 161 -4.82 -21.48 4.92
N ALA A 162 -6.06 -21.88 4.60
CA ALA A 162 -7.25 -21.33 5.23
C ALA A 162 -7.28 -21.58 6.74
N ASP A 163 -6.93 -22.78 7.21
CA ASP A 163 -6.88 -23.13 8.64
C ASP A 163 -5.88 -22.24 9.40
N GLY A 164 -4.66 -22.08 8.86
CA GLY A 164 -3.65 -21.22 9.50
C GLY A 164 -4.04 -19.74 9.48
N LEU A 165 -4.58 -19.24 8.36
CA LEU A 165 -5.05 -17.86 8.25
C LEU A 165 -6.24 -17.58 9.18
N HIS A 166 -7.17 -18.52 9.33
CA HIS A 166 -8.30 -18.37 10.24
C HIS A 166 -7.82 -18.19 11.69
N MET A 167 -6.93 -19.07 12.17
CA MET A 167 -6.33 -18.94 13.52
C MET A 167 -5.62 -17.59 13.72
N LEU A 168 -4.92 -17.10 12.69
CA LEU A 168 -4.24 -15.82 12.76
C LEU A 168 -5.22 -14.64 12.73
N CYS A 169 -6.31 -14.75 11.97
CA CYS A 169 -7.39 -13.76 11.92
C CYS A 169 -8.13 -13.65 13.26
N GLU A 170 -8.36 -14.77 13.97
CA GLU A 170 -8.92 -14.72 15.33
C GLU A 170 -8.04 -13.90 16.27
N TYR A 171 -6.72 -14.08 16.21
CA TYR A 171 -5.80 -13.25 16.99
C TYR A 171 -5.81 -11.79 16.51
N GLY A 172 -5.75 -11.57 15.20
CA GLY A 172 -5.81 -10.24 14.59
C GLY A 172 -7.06 -9.46 15.00
N ASP A 173 -8.21 -10.14 15.18
CA ASP A 173 -9.45 -9.49 15.62
C ASP A 173 -9.33 -8.93 17.04
N THR A 174 -8.61 -9.58 17.94
CA THR A 174 -8.34 -9.08 19.30
C THR A 174 -7.58 -7.76 19.30
N LYS A 175 -6.81 -7.48 18.23
CA LYS A 175 -5.99 -6.28 18.05
C LYS A 175 -6.56 -5.32 17.01
N LYS A 176 -7.66 -5.68 16.35
CA LYS A 176 -8.27 -4.94 15.23
C LYS A 176 -7.36 -4.84 14.00
N ILE A 177 -6.45 -5.78 13.82
CA ILE A 177 -5.54 -5.89 12.68
C ILE A 177 -6.10 -6.89 11.67
N ASN A 178 -6.05 -6.55 10.39
CA ASN A 178 -6.39 -7.49 9.33
C ASN A 178 -5.18 -8.35 8.97
N VAL A 179 -5.45 -9.55 8.52
CA VAL A 179 -4.47 -10.49 7.96
C VAL A 179 -4.75 -10.59 6.47
N ILE A 180 -3.88 -10.04 5.66
CA ILE A 180 -4.08 -10.01 4.22
C ILE A 180 -3.05 -10.85 3.50
N VAL A 181 -3.44 -11.39 2.36
CA VAL A 181 -2.58 -12.26 1.53
C VAL A 181 -2.33 -11.58 0.20
N GLU A 182 -1.07 -11.54 -0.20
CA GLU A 182 -0.63 -11.12 -1.52
C GLU A 182 -0.60 -12.32 -2.48
N ASN A 183 -0.94 -12.13 -3.74
CA ASN A 183 -0.57 -13.05 -4.81
C ASN A 183 0.96 -12.96 -5.00
N HIS A 184 1.72 -13.92 -4.42
CA HIS A 184 3.17 -13.82 -4.26
C HIS A 184 3.91 -15.12 -4.65
N GLY A 185 3.63 -15.64 -5.84
CA GLY A 185 4.23 -16.86 -6.38
C GLY A 185 3.50 -18.15 -5.96
N GLY A 186 3.75 -19.22 -6.69
CA GLY A 186 3.08 -20.50 -6.47
C GLY A 186 1.56 -20.40 -6.62
N LEU A 187 0.82 -21.19 -5.86
CA LEU A 187 -0.64 -21.19 -5.93
C LEU A 187 -1.27 -19.88 -5.47
N SER A 188 -0.60 -19.07 -4.66
CA SER A 188 -1.14 -17.75 -4.31
C SER A 188 -1.24 -16.81 -5.52
N SER A 189 -0.43 -17.03 -6.56
CA SER A 189 -0.53 -16.31 -7.85
C SER A 189 -1.66 -16.81 -8.75
N ASN A 190 -2.32 -17.92 -8.40
CA ASN A 190 -3.55 -18.36 -9.04
C ASN A 190 -4.73 -17.70 -8.30
N ALA A 191 -5.33 -16.68 -8.89
CA ALA A 191 -6.38 -15.92 -8.23
C ALA A 191 -7.61 -16.77 -7.84
N ASN A 192 -7.95 -17.81 -8.63
CA ASN A 192 -9.03 -18.72 -8.25
C ASN A 192 -8.70 -19.51 -6.97
N TRP A 193 -7.44 -19.93 -6.84
CA TRP A 193 -6.99 -20.61 -5.63
C TRP A 193 -7.07 -19.68 -4.42
N LEU A 194 -6.57 -18.45 -4.57
CA LEU A 194 -6.53 -17.50 -3.46
C LEU A 194 -7.94 -17.03 -3.04
N VAL A 195 -8.86 -16.85 -4.00
CA VAL A 195 -10.28 -16.59 -3.70
C VAL A 195 -10.88 -17.73 -2.88
N GLY A 196 -10.64 -19.00 -3.28
CA GLY A 196 -11.11 -20.14 -2.51
C GLY A 196 -10.50 -20.22 -1.09
N VAL A 197 -9.25 -19.76 -0.89
CA VAL A 197 -8.70 -19.58 0.46
C VAL A 197 -9.50 -18.54 1.24
N MET A 198 -9.80 -17.37 0.64
CA MET A 198 -10.59 -16.31 1.30
C MET A 198 -11.98 -16.82 1.73
N GLU A 199 -12.65 -17.55 0.83
CA GLU A 199 -13.97 -18.15 1.09
C GLU A 199 -13.92 -19.18 2.22
N LEU A 200 -12.87 -20.02 2.28
CA LEU A 200 -12.69 -21.02 3.33
C LEU A 200 -12.32 -20.40 4.68
N VAL A 201 -11.56 -19.31 4.70
CA VAL A 201 -11.25 -18.59 5.95
C VAL A 201 -12.50 -17.98 6.55
N ASP A 202 -13.38 -17.43 5.74
CA ASP A 202 -14.67 -16.82 6.14
C ASP A 202 -14.58 -15.98 7.42
N HIS A 203 -13.67 -15.01 7.43
CA HIS A 203 -13.45 -14.16 8.60
C HIS A 203 -13.33 -12.68 8.20
N LYS A 204 -13.98 -11.78 8.95
CA LYS A 204 -13.97 -10.32 8.66
C LYS A 204 -12.58 -9.69 8.57
N ARG A 205 -11.56 -10.30 9.21
CA ARG A 205 -10.18 -9.82 9.22
C ARG A 205 -9.34 -10.34 8.07
N VAL A 206 -9.76 -11.40 7.37
CA VAL A 206 -9.03 -11.85 6.19
C VAL A 206 -9.23 -10.89 5.03
N GLY A 207 -8.27 -10.82 4.13
CA GLY A 207 -8.37 -10.08 2.89
C GLY A 207 -7.20 -10.35 1.96
N THR A 208 -7.17 -9.63 0.85
CA THR A 208 -6.08 -9.70 -0.12
C THR A 208 -5.31 -8.39 -0.22
N LEU A 209 -4.09 -8.48 -0.71
CA LEU A 209 -3.27 -7.40 -1.25
C LEU A 209 -3.01 -7.74 -2.72
N PRO A 210 -3.92 -7.41 -3.66
CA PRO A 210 -3.69 -7.69 -5.07
C PRO A 210 -2.46 -6.95 -5.57
N ASP A 211 -1.46 -7.70 -6.02
CA ASP A 211 -0.22 -7.20 -6.63
C ASP A 211 -0.34 -7.24 -8.15
N PHE A 212 0.07 -6.18 -8.84
CA PHE A 212 -0.07 -6.04 -10.29
C PHE A 212 0.92 -6.89 -11.10
N GLY A 213 1.99 -7.38 -10.48
CA GLY A 213 3.08 -8.12 -11.15
C GLY A 213 3.14 -9.61 -10.84
N ASN A 214 2.71 -10.04 -9.66
CA ASN A 214 2.98 -11.37 -9.11
C ASN A 214 1.95 -12.44 -9.56
N PHE A 215 1.85 -12.70 -10.86
CA PHE A 215 0.93 -13.70 -11.42
C PHE A 215 1.61 -14.97 -11.98
N VAL A 216 2.93 -15.12 -11.78
CA VAL A 216 3.65 -16.35 -12.16
C VAL A 216 3.38 -17.44 -11.13
N ILE A 217 2.65 -18.50 -11.56
CA ILE A 217 2.32 -19.67 -10.73
C ILE A 217 3.52 -20.62 -10.66
N ASN A 218 4.14 -20.89 -11.80
CA ASN A 218 5.28 -21.79 -11.90
C ASN A 218 6.39 -21.16 -12.76
N ARG A 219 7.52 -20.85 -12.14
CA ARG A 219 8.66 -20.21 -12.82
C ARG A 219 9.39 -21.15 -13.79
N GLU A 220 9.33 -22.47 -13.56
CA GLU A 220 10.01 -23.46 -14.40
C GLU A 220 9.25 -23.68 -15.71
N THR A 221 7.93 -23.72 -15.65
CA THR A 221 7.07 -23.92 -16.84
C THR A 221 6.65 -22.61 -17.50
N GLY A 222 6.81 -21.48 -16.82
CA GLY A 222 6.30 -20.18 -17.27
C GLY A 222 4.78 -20.05 -17.14
N GLU A 223 4.14 -20.89 -16.33
CA GLU A 223 2.70 -20.83 -16.10
C GLU A 223 2.34 -19.53 -15.35
N GLU A 224 1.46 -18.73 -15.94
CA GLU A 224 0.98 -17.47 -15.37
C GLU A 224 -0.54 -17.43 -15.35
N PHE A 225 -1.10 -16.74 -14.35
CA PHE A 225 -2.51 -16.35 -14.33
C PHE A 225 -2.68 -15.01 -15.07
N ASP A 226 -3.79 -14.82 -15.79
CA ASP A 226 -4.10 -13.51 -16.37
C ASP A 226 -4.20 -12.45 -15.27
N ARG A 227 -3.30 -11.46 -15.27
CA ARG A 227 -3.18 -10.45 -14.20
C ARG A 227 -4.43 -9.57 -14.07
N TYR A 228 -5.07 -9.22 -15.18
CA TYR A 228 -6.26 -8.38 -15.15
C TYR A 228 -7.45 -9.12 -14.56
N LYS A 229 -7.61 -10.38 -14.97
CA LYS A 229 -8.62 -11.27 -14.38
C LYS A 229 -8.28 -11.59 -12.93
N GLY A 230 -7.00 -11.75 -12.61
CA GLY A 230 -6.52 -11.99 -11.25
C GLY A 230 -6.86 -10.84 -10.32
N VAL A 231 -6.52 -9.61 -10.69
CA VAL A 231 -6.87 -8.42 -9.90
C VAL A 231 -8.40 -8.30 -9.77
N GLU A 232 -9.18 -8.48 -10.85
CA GLU A 232 -10.64 -8.44 -10.80
C GLU A 232 -11.22 -9.43 -9.76
N LEU A 233 -10.70 -10.65 -9.72
CA LEU A 233 -11.16 -11.69 -8.79
C LEU A 233 -10.76 -11.40 -7.32
N LEU A 234 -9.59 -10.79 -7.10
CA LEU A 234 -9.07 -10.53 -5.75
C LEU A 234 -9.63 -9.25 -5.13
N MET A 235 -10.03 -8.27 -5.94
CA MET A 235 -10.52 -6.97 -5.45
C MET A 235 -11.71 -7.03 -4.48
N PRO A 236 -12.68 -7.96 -4.56
CA PRO A 236 -13.75 -8.06 -3.57
C PRO A 236 -13.26 -8.29 -2.13
N TYR A 237 -12.06 -8.84 -1.97
CA TYR A 237 -11.41 -9.12 -0.67
C TYR A 237 -10.32 -8.11 -0.31
N ALA A 238 -10.00 -7.17 -1.21
CA ALA A 238 -8.85 -6.28 -1.06
C ALA A 238 -8.94 -5.34 0.15
N LYS A 239 -7.85 -5.25 0.89
CA LYS A 239 -7.64 -4.28 1.98
C LYS A 239 -6.39 -3.41 1.77
N GLY A 240 -5.67 -3.63 0.70
CA GLY A 240 -4.55 -2.88 0.13
C GLY A 240 -4.42 -3.27 -1.34
N VAL A 241 -3.61 -2.58 -2.10
CA VAL A 241 -3.29 -2.88 -3.51
C VAL A 241 -1.82 -2.58 -3.73
N SER A 242 -1.06 -3.52 -4.33
CA SER A 242 0.33 -3.28 -4.69
C SER A 242 0.47 -2.90 -6.17
N GLY A 243 0.93 -1.66 -6.37
CA GLY A 243 1.27 -1.11 -7.68
C GLY A 243 2.67 -1.52 -8.13
N LYS A 244 2.95 -2.82 -8.13
CA LYS A 244 4.25 -3.36 -8.54
C LYS A 244 4.62 -2.96 -9.95
N SER A 245 5.83 -2.45 -10.11
CA SER A 245 6.37 -1.95 -11.37
C SER A 245 7.81 -2.40 -11.56
N HIS A 246 8.25 -2.45 -12.82
CA HIS A 246 9.61 -2.84 -13.18
C HIS A 246 10.25 -1.79 -14.10
N ASN A 247 9.87 -1.74 -15.37
CA ASN A 247 10.49 -0.89 -16.36
C ASN A 247 9.46 0.02 -17.02
N PHE A 248 9.91 1.15 -17.55
CA PHE A 248 9.03 2.17 -18.12
C PHE A 248 9.42 2.48 -19.56
N ASP A 249 8.43 2.75 -20.41
CA ASP A 249 8.62 3.29 -21.74
C ASP A 249 8.98 4.80 -21.72
N ALA A 250 9.21 5.36 -22.90
CA ALA A 250 9.56 6.78 -23.04
C ALA A 250 8.44 7.73 -22.57
N GLU A 251 7.22 7.27 -22.56
CA GLU A 251 6.02 7.99 -22.11
C GLU A 251 5.76 7.85 -20.61
N GLY A 252 6.58 7.01 -19.92
CA GLY A 252 6.50 6.72 -18.49
C GLY A 252 5.41 5.70 -18.12
N ASN A 253 4.96 4.87 -19.06
CA ASN A 253 4.07 3.76 -18.75
C ASN A 253 4.87 2.51 -18.38
N GLU A 254 4.35 1.70 -17.47
CA GLU A 254 4.95 0.41 -17.12
C GLU A 254 4.84 -0.57 -18.30
N THR A 255 5.93 -1.30 -18.60
CA THR A 255 6.04 -2.07 -19.85
C THR A 255 5.42 -3.46 -19.81
N LYS A 256 5.20 -4.03 -18.63
CA LYS A 256 4.60 -5.36 -18.41
C LYS A 256 3.14 -5.33 -18.04
N SER A 257 2.70 -4.22 -17.43
CA SER A 257 1.37 -4.07 -16.83
C SER A 257 0.72 -2.78 -17.27
N ASP A 258 -0.48 -2.86 -17.85
CA ASP A 258 -1.28 -1.68 -18.15
C ASP A 258 -1.94 -1.13 -16.87
N PHE A 259 -1.31 -0.14 -16.28
CA PHE A 259 -1.78 0.51 -15.05
C PHE A 259 -3.13 1.20 -15.22
N TYR A 260 -3.45 1.72 -16.40
CA TYR A 260 -4.78 2.32 -16.64
C TYR A 260 -5.88 1.27 -16.54
N ARG A 261 -5.66 0.10 -17.18
CA ARG A 261 -6.60 -1.02 -17.12
C ARG A 261 -6.73 -1.59 -15.71
N LEU A 262 -5.60 -1.79 -15.01
CA LEU A 262 -5.59 -2.31 -13.64
C LEU A 262 -6.29 -1.37 -12.67
N MET A 263 -5.97 -0.08 -12.70
CA MET A 263 -6.60 0.90 -11.82
C MET A 263 -8.07 1.16 -12.16
N LYS A 264 -8.47 0.93 -13.41
CA LYS A 264 -9.91 0.91 -13.75
C LYS A 264 -10.63 -0.24 -13.04
N ILE A 265 -10.05 -1.45 -13.02
CA ILE A 265 -10.59 -2.61 -12.28
C ILE A 265 -10.68 -2.28 -10.78
N VAL A 266 -9.62 -1.72 -10.20
CA VAL A 266 -9.59 -1.30 -8.79
C VAL A 266 -10.71 -0.29 -8.49
N LYS A 267 -10.88 0.73 -9.35
CA LYS A 267 -11.95 1.72 -9.22
C LYS A 267 -13.35 1.10 -9.31
N ASP A 268 -13.55 0.25 -10.31
CA ASP A 268 -14.85 -0.36 -10.58
C ASP A 268 -15.29 -1.31 -9.45
N SER A 269 -14.34 -1.87 -8.68
CA SER A 269 -14.63 -2.64 -7.47
C SER A 269 -15.16 -1.82 -6.29
N GLY A 270 -15.09 -0.49 -6.39
CA GLY A 270 -15.45 0.43 -5.31
C GLY A 270 -14.40 0.60 -4.22
N TYR A 271 -13.19 0.05 -4.42
CA TYR A 271 -12.07 0.19 -3.48
C TYR A 271 -11.70 1.66 -3.26
N LYS A 272 -11.42 1.98 -2.01
CA LYS A 272 -10.95 3.30 -1.56
C LYS A 272 -9.87 3.08 -0.51
N GLY A 273 -8.65 3.31 -0.86
CA GLY A 273 -7.56 3.05 0.07
C GLY A 273 -6.19 3.35 -0.54
N TYR A 274 -5.18 2.68 0.01
CA TYR A 274 -3.82 2.83 -0.46
C TYR A 274 -3.54 1.91 -1.65
N VAL A 275 -2.84 2.47 -2.63
CA VAL A 275 -2.15 1.74 -3.70
C VAL A 275 -0.68 2.01 -3.49
N ASP A 276 0.09 0.97 -3.20
CA ASP A 276 1.49 1.18 -2.94
C ASP A 276 2.31 1.37 -4.22
N VAL A 277 3.47 1.94 -4.03
CA VAL A 277 4.57 1.94 -4.99
C VAL A 277 5.49 0.81 -4.57
N GLU A 278 5.57 -0.24 -5.38
CA GLU A 278 6.54 -1.32 -5.22
C GLU A 278 7.37 -1.50 -6.48
N TYR A 279 8.52 -0.82 -6.52
CA TYR A 279 9.44 -0.88 -7.66
C TYR A 279 10.46 -2.01 -7.49
N GLU A 280 10.51 -2.92 -8.47
CA GLU A 280 11.47 -4.03 -8.54
C GLU A 280 12.26 -4.07 -9.86
N GLY A 281 12.31 -2.96 -10.57
CA GLY A 281 13.04 -2.85 -11.83
C GLY A 281 14.56 -2.85 -11.66
N SER A 282 15.24 -2.93 -12.79
CA SER A 282 16.70 -2.94 -12.85
C SER A 282 17.29 -1.86 -13.77
N GLU A 283 16.45 -1.14 -14.52
CA GLU A 283 16.91 -0.11 -15.47
C GLU A 283 17.09 1.26 -14.80
N LEU A 284 16.31 1.54 -13.75
CA LEU A 284 16.43 2.77 -12.96
C LEU A 284 17.01 2.47 -11.58
N SER A 285 17.53 3.50 -10.92
CA SER A 285 17.81 3.41 -9.48
C SER A 285 16.52 3.17 -8.70
N GLU A 286 16.59 2.61 -7.48
CA GLU A 286 15.40 2.42 -6.64
C GLU A 286 14.63 3.73 -6.45
N ARG A 287 15.32 4.85 -6.17
CA ARG A 287 14.68 6.16 -6.00
C ARG A 287 14.02 6.66 -7.29
N ASP A 288 14.66 6.52 -8.44
CA ASP A 288 14.10 6.96 -9.71
C ASP A 288 12.91 6.07 -10.13
N GLY A 289 12.99 4.76 -9.89
CA GLY A 289 11.90 3.82 -10.14
C GLY A 289 10.69 4.10 -9.25
N ILE A 290 10.89 4.41 -7.97
CA ILE A 290 9.82 4.84 -7.06
C ILE A 290 9.15 6.12 -7.59
N ILE A 291 9.94 7.11 -8.00
CA ILE A 291 9.41 8.37 -8.57
C ILE A 291 8.64 8.11 -9.86
N ALA A 292 9.14 7.23 -10.72
CA ALA A 292 8.47 6.88 -11.98
C ALA A 292 7.13 6.18 -11.71
N THR A 293 7.08 5.21 -10.81
CA THR A 293 5.85 4.51 -10.41
C THR A 293 4.83 5.47 -9.81
N LYS A 294 5.28 6.33 -8.88
CA LYS A 294 4.42 7.37 -8.27
C LYS A 294 3.80 8.27 -9.32
N LYS A 295 4.62 8.81 -10.27
CA LYS A 295 4.12 9.66 -11.35
C LYS A 295 3.12 8.95 -12.25
N LEU A 296 3.35 7.65 -12.53
CA LEU A 296 2.41 6.85 -13.30
C LEU A 296 1.08 6.70 -12.56
N LEU A 297 1.11 6.36 -11.27
CA LEU A 297 -0.11 6.28 -10.45
C LEU A 297 -0.87 7.61 -10.40
N GLU A 298 -0.18 8.73 -10.17
CA GLU A 298 -0.78 10.07 -10.17
C GLU A 298 -1.45 10.40 -11.51
N LYS A 299 -0.77 10.12 -12.64
CA LYS A 299 -1.29 10.30 -14.00
C LYS A 299 -2.54 9.44 -14.24
N VAL A 300 -2.51 8.19 -13.82
CA VAL A 300 -3.63 7.25 -13.94
C VAL A 300 -4.80 7.70 -13.05
N PHE A 301 -4.56 8.05 -11.78
CA PHE A 301 -5.62 8.52 -10.87
C PHE A 301 -6.33 9.77 -11.41
N ALA A 302 -5.59 10.70 -12.02
CA ALA A 302 -6.15 11.89 -12.62
C ALA A 302 -7.04 11.59 -13.86
N SER A 303 -6.87 10.43 -14.49
CA SER A 303 -7.63 10.00 -15.66
C SER A 303 -8.91 9.22 -15.32
N LEU A 304 -9.08 8.80 -14.07
CA LEU A 304 -10.20 8.00 -13.58
C LEU A 304 -11.34 8.87 -13.04
#